data_9eb64d13dad1ab5ed0d9219f4fa839f0
#
_entry.id   9eb64d13dad1ab5ed0d9219f4fa839f0
#
_cell.length_a   1.000
_cell.length_b   1.000
_cell.length_c   1.000
_cell.angle_alpha   90.00
_cell.angle_beta   90.00
_cell.angle_gamma   90.00
#
_symmetry.space_group_name_H-M   'P 1'
#
loop_
_entity.id
_entity.type
_entity.pdbx_description
1 polymer ?
#
loop_
_entity_poly.entity_id
_entity_poly.type
_entity_poly.pdbx_seq_one_letter_code
_entity_poly.pdbx_strand_id
1 'polypeptide(L)'
;MNALTLTPGSLTLKQLRNVWRKPVTLSLDASAHAAINDSVACVEAIVAEGRTAYGINTGFGLLAQTRIATHDLENLQRSLVLSHAAGVGQPLDDEIVRLMMVLKINSLARGFSGIRLSVIQSLMTLATACSSTCGQIMRSSAWICPS
;
A
#
# COMPACT_ATOMS: atom_id res chain seq x y z
N MET A 1 -4.40 -13.86 -19.34
CA MET A 1 -3.93 -12.66 -18.62
C MET A 1 -2.41 -12.61 -18.70
N ASN A 2 -1.80 -11.45 -18.88
CA ASN A 2 -0.35 -11.31 -18.86
C ASN A 2 0.15 -11.40 -17.41
N ALA A 3 1.07 -12.33 -17.13
CA ALA A 3 1.73 -12.41 -15.83
C ALA A 3 2.89 -11.42 -15.76
N LEU A 4 3.04 -10.72 -14.62
CA LEU A 4 4.15 -9.82 -14.33
C LEU A 4 4.72 -10.14 -12.95
N THR A 5 5.94 -10.66 -12.91
CA THR A 5 6.69 -10.80 -11.67
C THR A 5 7.39 -9.47 -11.35
N LEU A 6 7.10 -8.94 -10.17
CA LEU A 6 7.70 -7.70 -9.67
C LEU A 6 9.01 -8.03 -8.94
N THR A 7 10.13 -7.60 -9.50
CA THR A 7 11.41 -7.49 -8.81
C THR A 7 11.54 -6.03 -8.36
N PRO A 8 11.45 -5.75 -7.06
CA PRO A 8 11.35 -4.38 -6.56
C PRO A 8 12.50 -3.49 -7.01
N GLY A 9 12.15 -2.31 -7.52
CA GLY A 9 13.12 -1.33 -8.00
C GLY A 9 13.62 -1.55 -9.43
N SER A 10 13.21 -2.62 -10.12
CA SER A 10 13.68 -2.97 -11.47
C SER A 10 12.63 -2.86 -12.58
N LEU A 11 11.46 -2.25 -12.28
CA LEU A 11 10.41 -2.06 -13.29
C LEU A 11 10.88 -1.20 -14.46
N THR A 12 10.73 -1.72 -15.66
CA THR A 12 11.05 -1.03 -16.90
C THR A 12 9.85 -0.27 -17.47
N LEU A 13 10.09 0.78 -18.25
CA LEU A 13 9.03 1.50 -18.96
C LEU A 13 8.21 0.60 -19.89
N LYS A 14 8.83 -0.45 -20.45
CA LYS A 14 8.13 -1.44 -21.29
C LYS A 14 7.10 -2.23 -20.46
N GLN A 15 7.46 -2.65 -19.25
CA GLN A 15 6.55 -3.35 -18.34
C GLN A 15 5.42 -2.42 -17.88
N LEU A 16 5.73 -1.17 -17.50
CA LEU A 16 4.73 -0.18 -17.13
C LEU A 16 3.75 0.11 -18.27
N ARG A 17 4.23 0.22 -19.51
CA ARG A 17 3.38 0.38 -20.68
C ARG A 17 2.46 -0.83 -20.91
N ASN A 18 2.92 -2.05 -20.62
CA ASN A 18 2.08 -3.24 -20.68
C ASN A 18 1.00 -3.24 -19.60
N VAL A 19 1.35 -2.84 -18.38
CA VAL A 19 0.39 -2.66 -17.25
C VAL A 19 -0.68 -1.63 -17.60
N TRP A 20 -0.28 -0.52 -18.22
CA TRP A 20 -1.21 0.49 -18.70
C TRP A 20 -2.21 -0.08 -19.72
N ARG A 21 -1.69 -0.78 -20.74
CA ARG A 21 -2.50 -1.22 -21.89
C ARG A 21 -3.41 -2.42 -21.61
N LYS A 22 -3.02 -3.28 -20.69
CA LYS A 22 -3.72 -4.57 -20.46
C LYS A 22 -3.72 -4.95 -18.99
N PRO A 23 -4.79 -5.64 -18.54
CA PRO A 23 -4.81 -6.30 -17.24
C PRO A 23 -3.64 -7.26 -17.08
N VAL A 24 -3.07 -7.29 -15.85
CA VAL A 24 -1.93 -8.13 -15.51
C VAL A 24 -2.21 -8.89 -14.22
N THR A 25 -1.75 -10.13 -14.15
CA THR A 25 -1.66 -10.89 -12.89
C THR A 25 -0.30 -10.62 -12.29
N LEU A 26 -0.27 -10.13 -11.04
CA LEU A 26 0.95 -9.76 -10.35
C LEU A 26 1.47 -10.91 -9.48
N SER A 27 2.77 -11.10 -9.48
CA SER A 27 3.50 -11.89 -8.51
C SER A 27 4.69 -11.11 -7.99
N LEU A 28 5.12 -11.37 -6.75
CA LEU A 28 6.30 -10.75 -6.16
C LEU A 28 7.45 -11.74 -6.21
N ASP A 29 8.63 -11.27 -6.62
CA ASP A 29 9.85 -12.04 -6.57
C ASP A 29 10.18 -12.40 -5.11
N ALA A 30 10.47 -13.67 -4.86
CA ALA A 30 10.75 -14.18 -3.51
C ALA A 30 11.97 -13.51 -2.86
N SER A 31 12.92 -13.00 -3.65
CA SER A 31 14.08 -12.26 -3.14
C SER A 31 13.72 -11.00 -2.36
N ALA A 32 12.52 -10.45 -2.57
CA ALA A 32 12.03 -9.27 -1.85
C ALA A 32 11.59 -9.58 -0.41
N HIS A 33 11.28 -10.84 -0.09
CA HIS A 33 10.65 -11.19 1.20
C HIS A 33 11.57 -10.90 2.40
N ALA A 34 12.86 -11.16 2.28
CA ALA A 34 13.82 -10.91 3.36
C ALA A 34 13.83 -9.42 3.74
N ALA A 35 14.06 -8.53 2.78
CA ALA A 35 14.11 -7.09 3.02
C ALA A 35 12.79 -6.53 3.60
N ILE A 36 11.64 -7.05 3.14
CA ILE A 36 10.33 -6.67 3.67
C ILE A 36 10.21 -7.07 5.14
N ASN A 37 10.55 -8.32 5.48
CA ASN A 37 10.45 -8.83 6.85
C ASN A 37 11.44 -8.12 7.80
N ASP A 38 12.67 -7.85 7.35
CA ASP A 38 13.67 -7.10 8.12
C ASP A 38 13.18 -5.68 8.43
N SER A 39 12.52 -5.04 7.46
CA SER A 39 11.92 -3.72 7.65
C SER A 39 10.77 -3.74 8.67
N VAL A 40 9.95 -4.79 8.68
CA VAL A 40 8.88 -4.98 9.69
C VAL A 40 9.50 -5.17 11.07
N ALA A 41 10.49 -6.05 11.20
CA ALA A 41 11.17 -6.30 12.46
C ALA A 41 11.83 -5.03 13.05
N CYS A 42 12.39 -4.19 12.18
CA CYS A 42 12.94 -2.89 12.58
C CYS A 42 11.86 -1.97 13.18
N VAL A 43 10.68 -1.89 12.56
CA VAL A 43 9.56 -1.09 13.10
C VAL A 43 9.07 -1.65 14.43
N GLU A 44 8.92 -2.96 14.54
CA GLU A 44 8.50 -3.63 15.77
C GLU A 44 9.48 -3.37 16.91
N ALA A 45 10.78 -3.41 16.64
CA ALA A 45 11.82 -3.08 17.62
C ALA A 45 11.73 -1.62 18.08
N ILE A 46 11.54 -0.67 17.16
CA ILE A 46 11.37 0.76 17.49
C ILE A 46 10.18 0.97 18.42
N VAL A 47 9.06 0.30 18.14
CA VAL A 47 7.84 0.40 18.95
C VAL A 47 8.06 -0.23 20.33
N ALA A 48 8.69 -1.40 20.39
CA ALA A 48 8.97 -2.12 21.64
C ALA A 48 9.93 -1.34 22.57
N GLU A 49 10.98 -0.73 22.00
CA GLU A 49 11.92 0.13 22.72
C GLU A 49 11.31 1.48 23.13
N GLY A 50 10.12 1.80 22.64
CA GLY A 50 9.46 3.06 22.91
C GLY A 50 10.14 4.27 22.30
N ARG A 51 11.01 4.09 21.30
CA ARG A 51 11.63 5.19 20.56
C ARG A 51 10.60 5.93 19.73
N THR A 52 10.74 7.26 19.66
CA THR A 52 9.88 8.09 18.81
C THR A 52 10.33 7.99 17.35
N ALA A 53 9.41 7.58 16.48
CA ALA A 53 9.67 7.51 15.05
C ALA A 53 8.48 8.09 14.27
N TYR A 54 8.78 9.09 13.43
CA TYR A 54 7.78 9.77 12.62
C TYR A 54 7.03 8.80 11.71
N GLY A 55 5.70 8.92 11.71
CA GLY A 55 4.82 8.08 10.90
C GLY A 55 4.61 6.66 11.45
N ILE A 56 5.23 6.31 12.59
CA ILE A 56 5.07 5.02 13.25
C ILE A 56 4.28 5.20 14.55
N ASN A 57 4.83 5.98 15.49
CA ASN A 57 4.24 6.20 16.81
C ASN A 57 4.17 7.69 17.19
N THR A 58 4.05 8.57 16.20
CA THR A 58 3.82 9.99 16.39
C THR A 58 2.54 10.43 15.66
N GLY A 59 2.03 11.60 16.01
CA GLY A 59 1.06 12.31 15.19
C GLY A 59 1.69 12.83 13.88
N PHE A 60 0.91 13.55 13.10
CA PHE A 60 1.31 14.11 11.80
C PHE A 60 1.22 15.65 11.80
N GLY A 61 1.92 16.28 10.89
CA GLY A 61 1.95 17.74 10.78
C GLY A 61 2.44 18.40 12.06
N LEU A 62 1.63 19.25 12.68
CA LEU A 62 1.97 19.93 13.94
C LEU A 62 2.23 18.95 15.10
N LEU A 63 1.67 17.73 15.04
CA LEU A 63 1.83 16.68 16.05
C LEU A 63 2.94 15.68 15.71
N ALA A 64 3.79 15.97 14.74
CA ALA A 64 4.83 15.06 14.26
C ALA A 64 5.84 14.63 15.35
N GLN A 65 5.99 15.46 16.39
CA GLN A 65 6.86 15.16 17.54
C GLN A 65 6.09 14.65 18.77
N THR A 66 4.76 14.62 18.70
CA THR A 66 3.94 14.13 19.80
C THR A 66 3.86 12.61 19.73
N ARG A 67 4.46 11.95 20.72
CA ARG A 67 4.40 10.49 20.83
C ARG A 67 2.99 10.05 21.19
N ILE A 68 2.52 9.05 20.47
CA ILE A 68 1.24 8.38 20.71
C ILE A 68 1.50 7.12 21.55
N ALA A 69 0.71 6.92 22.59
CA ALA A 69 0.81 5.74 23.42
C ALA A 69 0.50 4.47 22.64
N THR A 70 1.14 3.36 22.96
CA THR A 70 1.03 2.10 22.20
C THR A 70 -0.43 1.62 22.07
N HIS A 71 -1.24 1.81 23.11
CA HIS A 71 -2.67 1.43 23.09
C HIS A 71 -3.53 2.31 22.19
N ASP A 72 -3.05 3.50 21.79
CA ASP A 72 -3.75 4.42 20.89
C ASP A 72 -3.28 4.31 19.43
N LEU A 73 -2.22 3.54 19.14
CA LEU A 73 -1.67 3.43 17.78
C LEU A 73 -2.69 2.88 16.78
N GLU A 74 -3.51 1.93 17.18
CA GLU A 74 -4.55 1.37 16.32
C GLU A 74 -5.60 2.44 15.97
N ASN A 75 -6.05 3.21 16.96
CA ASN A 75 -6.98 4.32 16.76
C ASN A 75 -6.38 5.41 15.87
N LEU A 76 -5.08 5.72 16.03
CA LEU A 76 -4.37 6.64 15.17
C LEU A 76 -4.38 6.16 13.71
N GLN A 77 -4.01 4.91 13.46
CA GLN A 77 -3.98 4.33 12.12
C GLN A 77 -5.38 4.32 11.48
N ARG A 78 -6.40 3.92 12.23
CA ARG A 78 -7.79 3.97 11.78
C ARG A 78 -8.22 5.39 11.42
N SER A 79 -7.94 6.36 12.27
CA SER A 79 -8.29 7.77 12.04
C SER A 79 -7.60 8.35 10.81
N LEU A 80 -6.35 7.97 10.57
CA LEU A 80 -5.61 8.36 9.36
C LEU A 80 -6.30 7.84 8.11
N VAL A 81 -6.63 6.56 8.06
CA VAL A 81 -7.33 5.97 6.92
C VAL A 81 -8.67 6.68 6.69
N LEU A 82 -9.48 6.84 7.73
CA LEU A 82 -10.81 7.47 7.61
C LEU A 82 -10.72 8.93 7.18
N SER A 83 -9.75 9.70 7.68
CA SER A 83 -9.59 11.12 7.34
C SER A 83 -9.04 11.35 5.91
N HIS A 84 -8.35 10.36 5.35
CA HIS A 84 -7.79 10.45 3.99
C HIS A 84 -8.59 9.68 2.94
N ALA A 85 -9.56 8.85 3.35
CA ALA A 85 -10.39 8.05 2.44
C ALA A 85 -11.56 8.87 1.83
N ALA A 86 -11.38 10.16 1.63
CA ALA A 86 -12.36 11.05 1.01
C ALA A 86 -11.98 11.30 -0.46
N GLY A 87 -12.74 10.72 -1.37
CA GLY A 87 -12.62 10.99 -2.81
C GLY A 87 -13.64 12.01 -3.25
N VAL A 88 -13.23 12.96 -4.11
CA VAL A 88 -14.11 13.93 -4.76
C VAL A 88 -13.85 13.92 -6.27
N GLY A 89 -14.88 14.24 -7.06
CA GLY A 89 -14.78 14.28 -8.52
C GLY A 89 -15.09 12.94 -9.20
N GLN A 90 -14.75 12.86 -10.48
CA GLN A 90 -14.97 11.64 -11.26
C GLN A 90 -13.91 10.57 -10.92
N PRO A 91 -14.29 9.27 -10.90
CA PRO A 91 -13.32 8.19 -10.77
C PRO A 91 -12.24 8.25 -11.85
N LEU A 92 -11.01 7.89 -11.49
CA LEU A 92 -9.93 7.73 -12.46
C LEU A 92 -10.19 6.50 -13.35
N ASP A 93 -9.62 6.52 -14.55
CA ASP A 93 -9.65 5.38 -15.46
C ASP A 93 -8.92 4.18 -14.88
N ASP A 94 -9.40 2.98 -15.17
CA ASP A 94 -8.88 1.72 -14.61
C ASP A 94 -7.38 1.51 -14.88
N GLU A 95 -6.90 1.92 -16.06
CA GLU A 95 -5.48 1.85 -16.41
C GLU A 95 -4.61 2.77 -15.57
N ILE A 96 -5.11 3.95 -15.19
CA ILE A 96 -4.40 4.87 -14.29
C ILE A 96 -4.32 4.25 -12.91
N VAL A 97 -5.45 3.78 -12.37
CA VAL A 97 -5.51 3.15 -11.05
C VAL A 97 -4.59 1.94 -10.97
N ARG A 98 -4.64 1.06 -11.99
CA ARG A 98 -3.79 -0.13 -12.08
C ARG A 98 -2.31 0.24 -12.09
N LEU A 99 -1.92 1.24 -12.88
CA LEU A 99 -0.54 1.71 -12.93
C LEU A 99 -0.08 2.28 -11.59
N MET A 100 -0.89 3.12 -10.95
CA MET A 100 -0.63 3.66 -9.61
C MET A 100 -0.43 2.54 -8.58
N MET A 101 -1.29 1.53 -8.58
CA MET A 101 -1.18 0.39 -7.67
C MET A 101 0.10 -0.40 -7.89
N VAL A 102 0.45 -0.72 -9.13
CA VAL A 102 1.69 -1.44 -9.45
C VAL A 102 2.92 -0.65 -9.02
N LEU A 103 2.96 0.66 -9.25
CA LEU A 103 4.04 1.53 -8.81
C LEU A 103 4.13 1.59 -7.28
N LYS A 104 3.00 1.66 -6.60
CA LYS A 104 2.94 1.64 -5.12
C LYS A 104 3.45 0.31 -4.56
N ILE A 105 2.99 -0.82 -5.09
CA ILE A 105 3.46 -2.16 -4.71
C ILE A 105 4.96 -2.28 -4.92
N ASN A 106 5.47 -1.86 -6.08
CA ASN A 106 6.91 -1.89 -6.39
C ASN A 106 7.73 -1.05 -5.40
N SER A 107 7.21 0.10 -4.98
CA SER A 107 7.86 0.96 -3.98
C SER A 107 7.87 0.31 -2.59
N LEU A 108 6.72 -0.19 -2.13
CA LEU A 108 6.56 -0.81 -0.81
C LEU A 108 7.38 -2.10 -0.67
N ALA A 109 7.45 -2.90 -1.73
CA ALA A 109 8.17 -4.17 -1.75
C ALA A 109 9.70 -4.03 -1.70
N ARG A 110 10.23 -2.80 -1.74
CA ARG A 110 11.67 -2.55 -1.54
C ARG A 110 12.16 -2.74 -0.11
N GLY A 111 11.26 -2.91 0.86
CA GLY A 111 11.63 -3.21 2.24
C GLY A 111 12.12 -2.00 3.05
N PHE A 112 11.63 -0.77 2.78
CA PHE A 112 12.03 0.44 3.51
C PHE A 112 10.89 1.10 4.31
N SER A 113 9.71 0.49 4.33
CA SER A 113 8.51 1.14 4.88
C SER A 113 7.88 0.42 6.07
N GLY A 114 8.45 -0.70 6.53
CA GLY A 114 7.90 -1.47 7.64
C GLY A 114 6.51 -2.08 7.37
N ILE A 115 6.11 -2.14 6.10
CA ILE A 115 4.82 -2.72 5.72
C ILE A 115 4.90 -4.25 5.70
N ARG A 116 3.90 -4.91 6.27
CA ARG A 116 3.84 -6.38 6.28
C ARG A 116 3.62 -6.95 4.88
N LEU A 117 4.26 -8.08 4.60
CA LEU A 117 4.14 -8.81 3.33
C LEU A 117 2.66 -9.10 2.97
N SER A 118 1.83 -9.43 3.96
CA SER A 118 0.40 -9.68 3.76
C SER A 118 -0.35 -8.49 3.16
N VAL A 119 0.02 -7.26 3.52
CA VAL A 119 -0.59 -6.04 2.95
C VAL A 119 -0.17 -5.86 1.50
N ILE A 120 1.11 -6.12 1.17
CA ILE A 120 1.59 -6.09 -0.22
C ILE A 120 0.84 -7.12 -1.06
N GLN A 121 0.66 -8.34 -0.54
CA GLN A 121 -0.10 -9.42 -1.21
C GLN A 121 -1.56 -9.03 -1.44
N SER A 122 -2.21 -8.40 -0.45
CA SER A 122 -3.58 -7.88 -0.60
C SER A 122 -3.68 -6.82 -1.69
N LEU A 123 -2.72 -5.88 -1.74
CA LEU A 123 -2.66 -4.87 -2.80
C LEU A 123 -2.46 -5.51 -4.18
N MET A 124 -1.64 -6.56 -4.29
CA MET A 124 -1.44 -7.31 -5.54
C MET A 124 -2.72 -8.00 -5.99
N THR A 125 -3.47 -8.60 -5.05
CA THR A 125 -4.77 -9.22 -5.34
C THR A 125 -5.75 -8.18 -5.86
N LEU A 126 -5.85 -7.02 -5.20
CA LEU A 126 -6.69 -5.90 -5.64
C LEU A 126 -6.27 -5.39 -7.03
N ALA A 127 -4.99 -5.17 -7.27
CA ALA A 127 -4.49 -4.71 -8.57
C ALA A 127 -4.77 -5.72 -9.70
N THR A 128 -4.72 -7.02 -9.39
CA THR A 128 -5.07 -8.09 -10.33
C THR A 128 -6.59 -8.14 -10.58
N ALA A 129 -7.40 -8.03 -9.53
CA ALA A 129 -8.86 -8.00 -9.62
C ALA A 129 -9.39 -6.72 -10.30
N CYS A 130 -8.68 -5.61 -10.19
CA CYS A 130 -9.01 -4.33 -10.83
C CYS A 130 -9.11 -4.43 -12.36
N SER A 131 -8.66 -5.54 -12.91
CA SER A 131 -8.76 -5.83 -14.34
C SER A 131 -10.14 -6.33 -14.80
N SER A 132 -11.06 -6.63 -13.89
CA SER A 132 -12.40 -7.16 -14.24
C SER A 132 -13.56 -6.52 -13.44
N THR A 133 -13.30 -5.89 -12.29
CA THR A 133 -14.41 -5.50 -11.39
C THR A 133 -14.15 -4.18 -10.64
N CYS A 134 -12.97 -3.62 -10.69
CA CYS A 134 -12.59 -2.45 -9.87
C CYS A 134 -13.27 -1.15 -10.29
N GLY A 135 -13.64 -1.01 -11.55
CA GLY A 135 -14.48 0.09 -12.00
C GLY A 135 -15.82 0.16 -11.29
N GLN A 136 -16.33 -0.98 -10.78
CA GLN A 136 -17.56 -1.02 -9.98
C GLN A 136 -17.28 -0.81 -8.48
N ILE A 137 -16.16 -1.31 -7.94
CA ILE A 137 -15.84 -1.20 -6.51
C ILE A 137 -15.42 0.23 -6.14
N MET A 138 -14.66 0.92 -6.97
CA MET A 138 -14.31 2.32 -6.75
C MET A 138 -15.41 3.31 -7.19
N ARG A 139 -16.38 2.87 -7.99
CA ARG A 139 -17.56 3.65 -8.37
C ARG A 139 -18.68 3.60 -7.34
N SER A 140 -18.73 2.58 -6.51
CA SER A 140 -19.66 2.55 -5.39
C SER A 140 -19.01 3.26 -4.21
N SER A 141 -19.64 4.32 -3.74
CA SER A 141 -19.37 5.00 -2.45
C SER A 141 -19.46 4.07 -1.22
N ALA A 142 -19.42 2.77 -1.42
CA ALA A 142 -19.54 1.71 -0.43
C ALA A 142 -18.25 1.39 0.34
N TRP A 143 -17.22 2.22 0.25
CA TRP A 143 -16.06 2.17 1.16
C TRP A 143 -16.30 2.92 2.48
N ILE A 144 -17.48 3.49 2.66
CA ILE A 144 -17.95 3.91 3.97
C ILE A 144 -18.39 2.64 4.68
N CYS A 145 -17.65 2.20 5.69
CA CYS A 145 -17.93 1.07 6.57
C CYS A 145 -19.44 0.93 6.85
N PRO A 146 -20.01 -0.28 6.70
CA PRO A 146 -21.27 -0.56 7.38
C PRO A 146 -21.01 -0.48 8.89
N SER A 147 -21.83 0.30 9.55
CA SER A 147 -22.00 0.39 11.00
C SER A 147 -22.15 -0.98 11.66
#